data_f340ed9af9c78bbfba65b0c237fbf879
#
_entry.id   f340ed9af9c78bbfba65b0c237fbf879
#
_cell.length_a   1.000
_cell.length_b   1.000
_cell.length_c   1.000
_cell.angle_alpha   90.00
_cell.angle_beta   90.00
_cell.angle_gamma   90.00
#
_symmetry.space_group_name_H-M   'P 1'
#
loop_
_entity.id
_entity.type
_entity.pdbx_description
1 polymer ?
#
loop_
_entity_poly.entity_id
_entity_poly.type
_entity_poly.pdbx_seq_one_letter_code
_entity_poly.pdbx_strand_id
1 'polypeptide(L)'
;MKEFQGKTAVITGAGNGIGLELAKEAAKRKMQLVLVDIDKKDNERTLDIIEGLGAKGIALALDVSLYENACEMIKTAREVYGTIDLLVNNAGIAVGGLIWEMPVCDYEWSFSINAMSQVYAMHEAIPIMLQQGTECHIVNVASAAGLATTLNMSAYHMSKHASVALSEGVHYDLAKLNSSIGVSVYCPAYMKTDLHHYERHRPDRFKDTDNPYYKSESYLRTMQRSEKLITNGYPVDKVGPDVFKAIEEKQFYIIPHHEFDPVIETRLKNILDSKVPDFRSLPGSAAV
;
A
#
# COMPACT_ATOMS: atom_id res chain seq x y z
N MET A 1 -12.30 -4.00 -14.33
CA MET A 1 -11.50 -4.49 -15.49
C MET A 1 -11.63 -5.99 -15.57
N LYS A 2 -11.94 -6.57 -16.73
CA LYS A 2 -12.15 -8.03 -16.90
C LYS A 2 -11.07 -8.69 -17.76
N GLU A 3 -10.51 -7.95 -18.71
CA GLU A 3 -9.46 -8.42 -19.59
C GLU A 3 -8.11 -7.87 -19.13
N PHE A 4 -7.15 -8.75 -18.94
CA PHE A 4 -5.81 -8.39 -18.44
C PHE A 4 -4.69 -8.66 -19.46
N GLN A 5 -4.88 -9.64 -20.34
CA GLN A 5 -3.85 -10.04 -21.28
C GLN A 5 -3.38 -8.88 -22.17
N GLY A 6 -2.08 -8.66 -22.20
CA GLY A 6 -1.44 -7.59 -22.99
C GLY A 6 -1.58 -6.20 -22.41
N LYS A 7 -2.29 -6.02 -21.29
CA LYS A 7 -2.42 -4.76 -20.57
C LYS A 7 -1.20 -4.49 -19.69
N THR A 8 -0.97 -3.21 -19.37
CA THR A 8 0.20 -2.77 -18.58
C THR A 8 -0.17 -2.52 -17.13
N ALA A 9 0.56 -3.16 -16.21
CA ALA A 9 0.48 -2.93 -14.77
C ALA A 9 1.74 -2.21 -14.26
N VAL A 10 1.55 -1.15 -13.48
CA VAL A 10 2.60 -0.48 -12.69
C VAL A 10 2.38 -0.85 -11.23
N ILE A 11 3.38 -1.44 -10.57
CA ILE A 11 3.27 -1.93 -9.19
C ILE A 11 4.42 -1.35 -8.37
N THR A 12 4.10 -0.58 -7.32
CA THR A 12 5.10 -0.05 -6.38
C THR A 12 5.29 -0.97 -5.17
N GLY A 13 6.50 -0.99 -4.59
CA GLY A 13 6.84 -1.95 -3.54
C GLY A 13 6.81 -3.39 -4.05
N ALA A 14 7.25 -3.62 -5.29
CA ALA A 14 7.11 -4.88 -5.99
C ALA A 14 8.14 -5.95 -5.58
N GLY A 15 9.18 -5.59 -4.84
CA GLY A 15 10.31 -6.46 -4.52
C GLY A 15 9.97 -7.62 -3.59
N ASN A 16 8.95 -7.49 -2.73
CA ASN A 16 8.58 -8.57 -1.81
C ASN A 16 7.12 -8.49 -1.35
N GLY A 17 6.70 -9.44 -0.49
CA GLY A 17 5.41 -9.43 0.20
C GLY A 17 4.21 -9.31 -0.74
N ILE A 18 3.31 -8.36 -0.43
CA ILE A 18 2.08 -8.12 -1.18
C ILE A 18 2.38 -7.72 -2.63
N GLY A 19 3.35 -6.83 -2.86
CA GLY A 19 3.71 -6.36 -4.19
C GLY A 19 4.22 -7.49 -5.10
N LEU A 20 5.05 -8.38 -4.58
CA LEU A 20 5.51 -9.58 -5.29
C LEU A 20 4.34 -10.50 -5.67
N GLU A 21 3.39 -10.75 -4.76
CA GLU A 21 2.24 -11.62 -5.07
C GLU A 21 1.30 -11.00 -6.11
N LEU A 22 1.12 -9.67 -6.08
CA LEU A 22 0.37 -8.95 -7.10
C LEU A 22 1.09 -8.97 -8.45
N ALA A 23 2.42 -8.85 -8.48
CA ALA A 23 3.22 -8.97 -9.70
C ALA A 23 3.13 -10.38 -10.30
N LYS A 24 3.21 -11.43 -9.47
CA LYS A 24 3.03 -12.82 -9.90
C LYS A 24 1.65 -13.08 -10.49
N GLU A 25 0.59 -12.55 -9.89
CA GLU A 25 -0.77 -12.71 -10.40
C GLU A 25 -0.99 -11.95 -11.71
N ALA A 26 -0.45 -10.72 -11.83
CA ALA A 26 -0.45 -9.95 -13.07
C ALA A 26 0.28 -10.71 -14.20
N ALA A 27 1.42 -11.33 -13.90
CA ALA A 27 2.19 -12.13 -14.83
C ALA A 27 1.42 -13.37 -15.32
N LYS A 28 0.76 -14.12 -14.41
CA LYS A 28 -0.11 -15.26 -14.77
C LYS A 28 -1.24 -14.84 -15.69
N ARG A 29 -1.73 -13.61 -15.56
CA ARG A 29 -2.76 -13.02 -16.42
C ARG A 29 -2.20 -12.40 -17.69
N LYS A 30 -0.91 -12.60 -17.97
CA LYS A 30 -0.21 -12.17 -19.20
C LYS A 30 -0.21 -10.63 -19.35
N MET A 31 -0.12 -9.89 -18.25
CA MET A 31 0.11 -8.45 -18.27
C MET A 31 1.57 -8.15 -18.56
N GLN A 32 1.85 -6.93 -19.03
CA GLN A 32 3.17 -6.31 -19.08
C GLN A 32 3.39 -5.54 -17.78
N LEU A 33 4.58 -5.63 -17.17
CA LEU A 33 4.79 -5.10 -15.82
C LEU A 33 5.89 -4.04 -15.76
N VAL A 34 5.62 -2.95 -15.03
CA VAL A 34 6.63 -2.04 -14.53
C VAL A 34 6.68 -2.22 -13.01
N LEU A 35 7.74 -2.86 -12.55
CA LEU A 35 7.99 -3.15 -11.15
C LEU A 35 8.84 -2.02 -10.55
N VAL A 36 8.37 -1.43 -9.47
CA VAL A 36 9.05 -0.31 -8.82
C VAL A 36 9.31 -0.68 -7.36
N ASP A 37 10.55 -0.61 -6.94
CA ASP A 37 10.95 -0.80 -5.54
C ASP A 37 12.21 0.03 -5.25
N ILE A 38 12.40 0.42 -4.00
CA ILE A 38 13.64 1.07 -3.57
C ILE A 38 14.79 0.07 -3.48
N ASP A 39 14.49 -1.21 -3.17
CA ASP A 39 15.47 -2.29 -3.15
C ASP A 39 15.64 -2.87 -4.56
N LYS A 40 16.72 -2.47 -5.21
CA LYS A 40 17.07 -2.93 -6.55
C LYS A 40 17.16 -4.46 -6.64
N LYS A 41 17.79 -5.12 -5.66
CA LYS A 41 18.03 -6.56 -5.69
C LYS A 41 16.74 -7.35 -5.56
N ASP A 42 15.87 -6.97 -4.62
CA ASP A 42 14.58 -7.61 -4.45
C ASP A 42 13.67 -7.39 -5.67
N ASN A 43 13.74 -6.20 -6.28
CA ASN A 43 12.96 -5.87 -7.47
C ASN A 43 13.43 -6.66 -8.70
N GLU A 44 14.74 -6.79 -8.92
CA GLU A 44 15.33 -7.62 -10.00
C GLU A 44 14.96 -9.11 -9.81
N ARG A 45 14.98 -9.62 -8.58
CA ARG A 45 14.50 -10.97 -8.28
C ARG A 45 13.03 -11.16 -8.66
N THR A 46 12.18 -10.17 -8.38
CA THR A 46 10.77 -10.22 -8.80
C THR A 46 10.65 -10.21 -10.32
N LEU A 47 11.48 -9.43 -11.02
CA LEU A 47 11.53 -9.45 -12.48
C LEU A 47 11.84 -10.85 -13.02
N ASP A 48 12.89 -11.51 -12.51
CA ASP A 48 13.24 -12.89 -12.89
C ASP A 48 12.06 -13.87 -12.68
N ILE A 49 11.33 -13.72 -11.56
CA ILE A 49 10.17 -14.56 -11.27
C ILE A 49 9.05 -14.36 -12.30
N ILE A 50 8.70 -13.10 -12.62
CA ILE A 50 7.60 -12.84 -13.56
C ILE A 50 7.97 -13.23 -15.00
N GLU A 51 9.23 -13.08 -15.39
CA GLU A 51 9.75 -13.56 -16.68
C GLU A 51 9.72 -15.09 -16.76
N GLY A 52 10.05 -15.79 -15.67
CA GLY A 52 9.89 -17.24 -15.55
C GLY A 52 8.43 -17.71 -15.68
N LEU A 53 7.45 -16.83 -15.40
CA LEU A 53 6.03 -17.07 -15.66
C LEU A 53 5.58 -16.68 -17.08
N GLY A 54 6.51 -16.21 -17.92
CA GLY A 54 6.27 -15.84 -19.31
C GLY A 54 5.74 -14.42 -19.53
N ALA A 55 5.78 -13.57 -18.52
CA ALA A 55 5.42 -12.16 -18.66
C ALA A 55 6.63 -11.32 -19.08
N LYS A 56 6.38 -10.11 -19.59
CA LYS A 56 7.41 -9.11 -19.87
C LYS A 56 7.39 -8.07 -18.75
N GLY A 57 8.55 -7.63 -18.28
CA GLY A 57 8.65 -6.64 -17.24
C GLY A 57 9.85 -5.73 -17.34
N ILE A 58 9.82 -4.67 -16.55
CA ILE A 58 10.93 -3.75 -16.30
C ILE A 58 10.98 -3.54 -14.79
N ALA A 59 12.18 -3.60 -14.20
CA ALA A 59 12.42 -3.28 -12.81
C ALA A 59 13.08 -1.91 -12.68
N LEU A 60 12.45 -0.99 -11.96
CA LEU A 60 12.96 0.35 -11.67
C LEU A 60 13.29 0.45 -10.17
N ALA A 61 14.54 0.82 -9.86
CA ALA A 61 14.97 1.05 -8.48
C ALA A 61 14.73 2.51 -8.10
N LEU A 62 13.53 2.83 -7.55
CA LEU A 62 13.07 4.19 -7.31
C LEU A 62 12.48 4.35 -5.91
N ASP A 63 12.79 5.47 -5.26
CA ASP A 63 12.14 5.92 -4.03
C ASP A 63 10.83 6.65 -4.38
N VAL A 64 9.69 6.01 -4.16
CA VAL A 64 8.37 6.53 -4.52
C VAL A 64 7.93 7.74 -3.69
N SER A 65 8.65 8.10 -2.63
CA SER A 65 8.38 9.32 -1.86
C SER A 65 8.88 10.61 -2.54
N LEU A 66 9.53 10.49 -3.69
CA LEU A 66 9.96 11.58 -4.54
C LEU A 66 9.04 11.72 -5.76
N TYR A 67 8.50 12.91 -5.99
CA TYR A 67 7.56 13.15 -7.10
C TYR A 67 8.18 12.86 -8.46
N GLU A 68 9.43 13.27 -8.67
CA GLU A 68 10.19 13.00 -9.90
C GLU A 68 10.28 11.50 -10.23
N ASN A 69 10.36 10.63 -9.23
CA ASN A 69 10.39 9.19 -9.42
C ASN A 69 9.00 8.63 -9.81
N ALA A 70 7.93 9.25 -9.32
CA ALA A 70 6.58 8.94 -9.80
C ALA A 70 6.41 9.32 -11.27
N CYS A 71 6.90 10.49 -11.68
CA CYS A 71 6.94 10.88 -13.10
C CYS A 71 7.73 9.89 -13.95
N GLU A 72 8.91 9.44 -13.47
CA GLU A 72 9.77 8.49 -14.19
C GLU A 72 9.08 7.14 -14.40
N MET A 73 8.48 6.54 -13.34
CA MET A 73 7.84 5.23 -13.48
C MET A 73 6.64 5.26 -14.43
N ILE A 74 5.83 6.32 -14.39
CA ILE A 74 4.66 6.48 -15.26
C ILE A 74 5.08 6.76 -16.69
N LYS A 75 6.07 7.61 -16.90
CA LYS A 75 6.66 7.89 -18.19
C LYS A 75 7.23 6.62 -18.83
N THR A 76 8.01 5.84 -18.06
CA THR A 76 8.60 4.58 -18.54
C THR A 76 7.52 3.59 -18.98
N ALA A 77 6.45 3.42 -18.19
CA ALA A 77 5.34 2.54 -18.55
C ALA A 77 4.73 2.94 -19.90
N ARG A 78 4.49 4.24 -20.10
CA ARG A 78 3.91 4.78 -21.33
C ARG A 78 4.86 4.66 -22.54
N GLU A 79 6.16 4.94 -22.37
CA GLU A 79 7.13 4.89 -23.46
C GLU A 79 7.39 3.45 -23.94
N VAL A 80 7.42 2.49 -23.01
CA VAL A 80 7.76 1.11 -23.36
C VAL A 80 6.55 0.30 -23.79
N TYR A 81 5.42 0.48 -23.11
CA TYR A 81 4.22 -0.36 -23.33
C TYR A 81 3.03 0.40 -23.95
N GLY A 82 3.10 1.73 -24.02
CA GLY A 82 2.09 2.58 -24.66
C GLY A 82 0.88 2.89 -23.80
N THR A 83 0.56 2.07 -22.78
CA THR A 83 -0.62 2.22 -21.92
C THR A 83 -0.28 2.07 -20.44
N ILE A 84 -1.20 2.54 -19.58
CA ILE A 84 -1.25 2.23 -18.15
C ILE A 84 -2.67 1.75 -17.86
N ASP A 85 -2.85 0.46 -17.64
CA ASP A 85 -4.17 -0.12 -17.46
C ASP A 85 -4.46 -0.47 -15.99
N LEU A 86 -3.43 -0.83 -15.22
CA LEU A 86 -3.50 -1.10 -13.80
C LEU A 86 -2.39 -0.35 -13.06
N LEU A 87 -2.76 0.49 -12.11
CA LEU A 87 -1.82 1.11 -11.16
C LEU A 87 -2.03 0.50 -9.79
N VAL A 88 -0.99 -0.10 -9.22
CA VAL A 88 -1.01 -0.65 -7.85
C VAL A 88 -0.05 0.15 -6.97
N ASN A 89 -0.59 1.02 -6.15
CA ASN A 89 0.13 1.78 -5.14
C ASN A 89 0.26 0.92 -3.88
N ASN A 90 1.31 0.09 -3.82
CA ASN A 90 1.51 -0.86 -2.74
C ASN A 90 2.68 -0.50 -1.81
N ALA A 91 3.67 0.25 -2.25
CA ALA A 91 4.80 0.65 -1.40
C ALA A 91 4.34 1.21 -0.05
N GLY A 92 4.94 0.75 1.03
CA GLY A 92 4.53 1.17 2.37
C GLY A 92 5.50 0.74 3.46
N ILE A 93 5.46 1.46 4.58
CA ILE A 93 6.23 1.21 5.79
C ILE A 93 5.32 1.30 7.02
N ALA A 94 5.71 0.64 8.12
CA ALA A 94 4.89 0.58 9.34
C ALA A 94 5.63 1.19 10.54
N VAL A 95 5.75 2.51 10.55
CA VAL A 95 6.38 3.26 11.64
C VAL A 95 5.42 3.39 12.82
N GLY A 96 5.89 3.07 14.02
CA GLY A 96 5.11 3.16 15.25
C GLY A 96 5.91 3.73 16.42
N GLY A 97 5.19 4.36 17.34
CA GLY A 97 5.72 4.96 18.56
C GLY A 97 4.72 5.93 19.21
N LEU A 98 5.04 6.40 20.40
CA LEU A 98 4.28 7.45 21.09
C LEU A 98 4.58 8.80 20.44
N ILE A 99 3.54 9.59 20.17
CA ILE A 99 3.67 10.88 19.44
C ILE A 99 4.65 11.87 20.08
N TRP A 100 4.76 11.85 21.40
CA TRP A 100 5.65 12.75 22.14
C TRP A 100 7.09 12.25 22.30
N GLU A 101 7.40 11.04 21.84
CA GLU A 101 8.73 10.44 21.86
C GLU A 101 9.31 10.29 20.46
N MET A 102 8.47 9.90 19.51
CA MET A 102 8.88 9.58 18.14
C MET A 102 9.32 10.83 17.38
N PRO A 103 10.47 10.81 16.67
CA PRO A 103 10.95 11.92 15.86
C PRO A 103 9.93 12.34 14.80
N VAL A 104 9.84 13.65 14.53
CA VAL A 104 8.92 14.18 13.51
C VAL A 104 9.23 13.64 12.12
N CYS A 105 10.50 13.43 11.81
CA CYS A 105 10.92 12.85 10.53
C CYS A 105 10.34 11.45 10.28
N ASP A 106 9.99 10.68 11.31
CA ASP A 106 9.32 9.38 11.17
C ASP A 106 7.87 9.54 10.71
N TYR A 107 7.16 10.58 11.15
CA TYR A 107 5.84 10.94 10.64
C TYR A 107 5.90 11.38 9.18
N GLU A 108 6.86 12.25 8.85
CA GLU A 108 7.07 12.74 7.49
C GLU A 108 7.41 11.59 6.54
N TRP A 109 8.30 10.71 6.96
CA TRP A 109 8.66 9.52 6.18
C TRP A 109 7.47 8.59 5.96
N SER A 110 6.76 8.22 7.04
CA SER A 110 5.59 7.36 6.96
C SER A 110 4.51 7.94 6.03
N PHE A 111 4.25 9.24 6.13
CA PHE A 111 3.24 9.90 5.30
C PHE A 111 3.68 10.04 3.85
N SER A 112 4.97 10.35 3.60
CA SER A 112 5.50 10.46 2.24
C SER A 112 5.43 9.15 1.46
N ILE A 113 5.71 8.00 2.13
CA ILE A 113 5.64 6.68 1.49
C ILE A 113 4.19 6.18 1.39
N ASN A 114 3.42 6.21 2.50
CA ASN A 114 2.13 5.52 2.54
C ASN A 114 0.97 6.31 1.91
N ALA A 115 1.10 7.64 1.79
CA ALA A 115 0.04 8.50 1.29
C ALA A 115 0.49 9.35 0.09
N MET A 116 1.57 10.14 0.23
CA MET A 116 1.98 11.05 -0.84
C MET A 116 2.46 10.33 -2.10
N SER A 117 3.10 9.18 -1.98
CA SER A 117 3.47 8.37 -3.14
C SER A 117 2.25 7.99 -4.00
N GLN A 118 1.12 7.69 -3.35
CA GLN A 118 -0.15 7.38 -4.04
C GLN A 118 -0.71 8.62 -4.75
N VAL A 119 -0.62 9.80 -4.09
CA VAL A 119 -0.99 11.07 -4.72
C VAL A 119 -0.16 11.31 -5.98
N TYR A 120 1.16 11.18 -5.88
CA TYR A 120 2.09 11.41 -6.99
C TYR A 120 1.81 10.47 -8.17
N ALA A 121 1.70 9.17 -7.89
CA ALA A 121 1.44 8.16 -8.91
C ALA A 121 0.08 8.38 -9.62
N MET A 122 -0.97 8.66 -8.86
CA MET A 122 -2.30 8.91 -9.42
C MET A 122 -2.38 10.24 -10.17
N HIS A 123 -1.68 11.28 -9.70
CA HIS A 123 -1.60 12.57 -10.39
C HIS A 123 -1.05 12.42 -11.81
N GLU A 124 -0.04 11.59 -11.99
CA GLU A 124 0.58 11.34 -13.30
C GLU A 124 -0.21 10.32 -14.14
N ALA A 125 -0.75 9.27 -13.52
CA ALA A 125 -1.38 8.18 -14.25
C ALA A 125 -2.81 8.49 -14.70
N ILE A 126 -3.63 9.14 -13.86
CA ILE A 126 -5.05 9.37 -14.15
C ILE A 126 -5.28 10.17 -15.44
N PRO A 127 -4.58 11.27 -15.74
CA PRO A 127 -4.73 11.98 -17.01
C PRO A 127 -4.46 11.09 -18.23
N ILE A 128 -3.47 10.20 -18.14
CA ILE A 128 -3.14 9.25 -19.20
C ILE A 128 -4.25 8.22 -19.36
N MET A 129 -4.72 7.61 -18.27
CA MET A 129 -5.82 6.64 -18.26
C MET A 129 -7.12 7.25 -18.80
N LEU A 130 -7.42 8.52 -18.47
CA LEU A 130 -8.58 9.24 -19.02
C LEU A 130 -8.44 9.44 -20.52
N GLN A 131 -7.25 9.82 -21.00
CA GLN A 131 -6.97 9.99 -22.44
C GLN A 131 -7.05 8.66 -23.21
N GLN A 132 -6.65 7.54 -22.59
CA GLN A 132 -6.79 6.21 -23.18
C GLN A 132 -8.24 5.85 -23.46
N GLY A 133 -9.18 6.27 -22.61
CA GLY A 133 -10.60 5.97 -22.75
C GLY A 133 -10.97 4.49 -22.63
N THR A 134 -10.00 3.66 -22.24
CA THR A 134 -10.16 2.19 -22.04
C THR A 134 -10.48 1.86 -20.58
N GLU A 135 -10.89 0.62 -20.32
CA GLU A 135 -11.12 0.14 -18.95
C GLU A 135 -9.80 0.00 -18.20
N CYS A 136 -9.57 0.87 -17.21
CA CYS A 136 -8.39 0.89 -16.34
C CYS A 136 -8.78 0.68 -14.88
N HIS A 137 -7.79 0.42 -14.01
CA HIS A 137 -8.04 0.26 -12.59
C HIS A 137 -6.88 0.78 -11.72
N ILE A 138 -7.21 1.32 -10.56
CA ILE A 138 -6.25 1.77 -9.54
C ILE A 138 -6.52 0.96 -8.26
N VAL A 139 -5.48 0.37 -7.70
CA VAL A 139 -5.52 -0.29 -6.38
C VAL A 139 -4.59 0.44 -5.44
N ASN A 140 -5.13 1.02 -4.38
CA ASN A 140 -4.35 1.58 -3.29
C ASN A 140 -4.28 0.58 -2.13
N VAL A 141 -3.06 0.18 -1.74
CA VAL A 141 -2.86 -0.72 -0.60
C VAL A 141 -2.80 0.09 0.68
N ALA A 142 -3.94 0.16 1.36
CA ALA A 142 -4.05 0.77 2.68
C ALA A 142 -3.70 -0.26 3.79
N SER A 143 -4.63 -0.52 4.68
CA SER A 143 -4.57 -1.50 5.77
C SER A 143 -5.88 -1.45 6.57
N ALA A 144 -6.19 -2.46 7.37
CA ALA A 144 -7.18 -2.36 8.45
C ALA A 144 -6.88 -1.18 9.39
N ALA A 145 -5.61 -0.77 9.50
CA ALA A 145 -5.15 0.43 10.19
C ALA A 145 -5.61 1.75 9.53
N GLY A 146 -6.19 1.72 8.35
CA GLY A 146 -6.87 2.86 7.71
C GLY A 146 -8.36 2.96 8.06
N LEU A 147 -8.91 1.93 8.71
CA LEU A 147 -10.32 1.85 9.10
C LEU A 147 -10.51 1.86 10.62
N ALA A 148 -9.47 1.50 11.37
CA ALA A 148 -9.46 1.49 12.84
C ALA A 148 -8.12 2.00 13.38
N THR A 149 -8.06 2.32 14.69
CA THR A 149 -6.84 2.82 15.34
C THR A 149 -6.52 2.01 16.59
N THR A 150 -5.24 1.88 16.91
CA THR A 150 -4.73 1.21 18.11
C THR A 150 -3.62 2.03 18.77
N LEU A 151 -3.06 1.54 19.88
CA LEU A 151 -1.97 2.21 20.60
C LEU A 151 -0.67 2.22 19.80
N ASN A 152 0.15 3.25 20.01
CA ASN A 152 1.55 3.36 19.56
C ASN A 152 1.76 3.30 18.03
N MET A 153 0.74 3.61 17.22
CA MET A 153 0.81 3.51 15.76
C MET A 153 0.25 4.75 15.06
N SER A 154 0.32 5.93 15.72
CA SER A 154 -0.34 7.15 15.21
C SER A 154 0.15 7.58 13.82
N ALA A 155 1.46 7.53 13.54
CA ALA A 155 2.01 7.84 12.22
C ALA A 155 1.47 6.89 11.13
N TYR A 156 1.47 5.60 11.42
CA TYR A 156 0.96 4.59 10.50
C TYR A 156 -0.56 4.73 10.27
N HIS A 157 -1.33 4.86 11.35
CA HIS A 157 -2.79 5.06 11.25
C HIS A 157 -3.15 6.32 10.47
N MET A 158 -2.47 7.45 10.75
CA MET A 158 -2.67 8.70 10.02
C MET A 158 -2.46 8.49 8.52
N SER A 159 -1.37 7.87 8.13
CA SER A 159 -1.04 7.64 6.72
C SER A 159 -2.01 6.67 6.03
N LYS A 160 -2.44 5.60 6.71
CA LYS A 160 -3.37 4.61 6.13
C LYS A 160 -4.82 5.11 6.09
N HIS A 161 -5.26 5.93 7.04
CA HIS A 161 -6.54 6.66 6.94
C HIS A 161 -6.53 7.65 5.76
N ALA A 162 -5.40 8.37 5.56
CA ALA A 162 -5.25 9.25 4.40
C ALA A 162 -5.35 8.46 3.08
N SER A 163 -4.75 7.26 2.98
CA SER A 163 -4.85 6.38 1.81
C SER A 163 -6.30 5.97 1.52
N VAL A 164 -7.10 5.62 2.54
CA VAL A 164 -8.52 5.28 2.37
C VAL A 164 -9.31 6.49 1.89
N ALA A 165 -9.19 7.63 2.58
CA ALA A 165 -9.92 8.87 2.22
C ALA A 165 -9.54 9.37 0.82
N LEU A 166 -8.26 9.29 0.45
CA LEU A 166 -7.78 9.62 -0.89
C LEU A 166 -8.44 8.73 -1.96
N SER A 167 -8.53 7.42 -1.70
CA SER A 167 -9.15 6.45 -2.61
C SER A 167 -10.64 6.74 -2.82
N GLU A 168 -11.36 7.08 -1.73
CA GLU A 168 -12.78 7.46 -1.78
C GLU A 168 -12.97 8.74 -2.61
N GLY A 169 -12.16 9.79 -2.35
CA GLY A 169 -12.23 11.05 -3.08
C GLY A 169 -11.99 10.88 -4.58
N VAL A 170 -10.93 10.17 -4.95
CA VAL A 170 -10.61 9.87 -6.35
C VAL A 170 -11.72 9.04 -7.01
N HIS A 171 -12.29 8.06 -6.31
CA HIS A 171 -13.41 7.28 -6.81
C HIS A 171 -14.62 8.17 -7.13
N TYR A 172 -14.98 9.10 -6.24
CA TYR A 172 -16.12 10.04 -6.47
C TYR A 172 -15.85 10.96 -7.65
N ASP A 173 -14.64 11.50 -7.79
CA ASP A 173 -14.27 12.38 -8.89
C ASP A 173 -14.35 11.66 -10.24
N LEU A 174 -13.81 10.44 -10.33
CA LEU A 174 -13.87 9.61 -11.53
C LEU A 174 -15.30 9.18 -11.87
N ALA A 175 -16.11 8.84 -10.87
CA ALA A 175 -17.53 8.50 -11.05
C ALA A 175 -18.33 9.69 -11.58
N LYS A 176 -18.06 10.91 -11.07
CA LYS A 176 -18.69 12.14 -11.58
C LYS A 176 -18.38 12.41 -13.06
N LEU A 177 -17.21 12.01 -13.53
CA LEU A 177 -16.80 12.11 -14.92
C LEU A 177 -17.35 10.96 -15.79
N ASN A 178 -18.10 10.00 -15.23
CA ASN A 178 -18.49 8.75 -15.89
C ASN A 178 -17.29 8.01 -16.51
N SER A 179 -16.15 8.04 -15.83
CA SER A 179 -14.93 7.43 -16.29
C SER A 179 -15.00 5.89 -16.23
N SER A 180 -14.29 5.23 -17.14
CA SER A 180 -14.09 3.78 -17.14
C SER A 180 -12.99 3.31 -16.16
N ILE A 181 -12.37 4.23 -15.41
CA ILE A 181 -11.33 3.94 -14.43
C ILE A 181 -11.98 3.48 -13.11
N GLY A 182 -11.75 2.24 -12.73
CA GLY A 182 -12.15 1.72 -11.41
C GLY A 182 -11.12 2.09 -10.33
N VAL A 183 -11.57 2.16 -9.08
CA VAL A 183 -10.70 2.33 -7.92
C VAL A 183 -11.06 1.30 -6.86
N SER A 184 -10.05 0.67 -6.29
CA SER A 184 -10.19 -0.20 -5.12
C SER A 184 -9.19 0.19 -4.04
N VAL A 185 -9.57 0.05 -2.78
CA VAL A 185 -8.68 0.17 -1.63
C VAL A 185 -8.57 -1.18 -0.93
N TYR A 186 -7.35 -1.73 -0.89
CA TYR A 186 -7.05 -3.00 -0.23
C TYR A 186 -6.66 -2.75 1.22
N CYS A 187 -7.42 -3.30 2.16
CA CYS A 187 -7.29 -3.07 3.59
C CYS A 187 -6.97 -4.38 4.36
N PRO A 188 -5.78 -4.97 4.16
CA PRO A 188 -5.41 -6.20 4.86
C PRO A 188 -5.10 -5.92 6.35
N ALA A 189 -5.24 -6.97 7.16
CA ALA A 189 -4.69 -7.02 8.52
C ALA A 189 -3.18 -7.30 8.49
N TYR A 190 -2.66 -7.93 9.55
CA TYR A 190 -1.23 -8.31 9.59
C TYR A 190 -0.93 -9.41 8.58
N MET A 191 -0.07 -9.10 7.61
CA MET A 191 0.36 -10.04 6.56
C MET A 191 1.79 -10.49 6.83
N LYS A 192 2.07 -11.77 6.55
CA LYS A 192 3.40 -12.36 6.69
C LYS A 192 4.34 -11.86 5.59
N THR A 193 4.92 -10.68 5.84
CA THR A 193 5.82 -9.96 4.93
C THR A 193 7.10 -9.57 5.67
N ASP A 194 7.94 -8.78 5.01
CA ASP A 194 9.15 -8.20 5.58
C ASP A 194 8.95 -6.76 6.09
N LEU A 195 7.70 -6.34 6.27
CA LEU A 195 7.33 -4.96 6.62
C LEU A 195 7.94 -4.48 7.95
N HIS A 196 8.26 -5.39 8.88
CA HIS A 196 8.91 -5.06 10.15
C HIS A 196 10.39 -4.66 10.01
N HIS A 197 11.02 -4.92 8.87
CA HIS A 197 12.38 -4.49 8.54
C HIS A 197 12.42 -3.18 7.73
N TYR A 198 11.40 -2.32 7.80
CA TYR A 198 11.30 -1.09 7.00
C TYR A 198 12.50 -0.17 7.15
N GLU A 199 13.18 -0.17 8.30
CA GLU A 199 14.36 0.69 8.58
C GLU A 199 15.51 0.50 7.58
N ARG A 200 15.68 -0.68 6.99
CA ARG A 200 16.73 -0.95 6.00
C ARG A 200 16.60 -0.07 4.74
N HIS A 201 15.42 0.46 4.49
CA HIS A 201 15.12 1.29 3.31
C HIS A 201 14.93 2.77 3.63
N ARG A 202 15.32 3.20 4.86
CA ARG A 202 15.19 4.60 5.27
C ARG A 202 16.12 5.50 4.46
N PRO A 203 15.60 6.45 3.65
CA PRO A 203 16.41 7.42 2.94
C PRO A 203 17.15 8.37 3.90
N ASP A 204 18.34 8.85 3.50
CA ASP A 204 19.19 9.71 4.35
C ASP A 204 18.46 10.97 4.83
N ARG A 205 17.58 11.56 4.01
CA ARG A 205 16.80 12.76 4.38
C ARG A 205 15.84 12.56 5.56
N PHE A 206 15.52 11.32 5.93
CA PHE A 206 14.68 10.98 7.07
C PHE A 206 15.47 10.31 8.21
N LYS A 207 16.80 10.25 8.12
CA LYS A 207 17.64 9.68 9.17
C LYS A 207 17.84 10.68 10.31
N ASP A 208 17.59 10.23 11.53
CA ASP A 208 17.93 10.89 12.79
C ASP A 208 18.53 9.84 13.74
N THR A 209 19.61 9.17 13.27
CA THR A 209 20.19 7.98 13.90
C THR A 209 20.71 8.22 15.31
N ASP A 210 21.02 9.46 15.66
CA ASP A 210 21.53 9.82 16.98
C ASP A 210 20.41 10.12 17.97
N ASN A 211 19.15 10.14 17.54
CA ASN A 211 18.01 10.40 18.39
C ASN A 211 17.86 9.32 19.46
N PRO A 212 17.81 9.70 20.76
CA PRO A 212 17.69 8.75 21.86
C PRO A 212 16.48 7.83 21.78
N TYR A 213 15.43 8.26 21.07
CA TYR A 213 14.21 7.48 20.83
C TYR A 213 14.50 6.09 20.31
N TYR A 214 15.39 5.94 19.32
CA TYR A 214 15.69 4.63 18.71
C TYR A 214 16.42 3.63 19.64
N LYS A 215 16.88 4.11 20.81
CA LYS A 215 17.45 3.30 21.87
C LYS A 215 16.51 3.14 23.08
N SER A 216 15.34 3.77 23.03
CA SER A 216 14.37 3.75 24.14
C SER A 216 13.69 2.38 24.27
N GLU A 217 13.28 2.04 25.47
CA GLU A 217 12.50 0.83 25.75
C GLU A 217 11.17 0.83 24.97
N SER A 218 10.54 2.00 24.84
CA SER A 218 9.31 2.19 24.11
C SER A 218 9.45 1.82 22.63
N TYR A 219 10.51 2.29 21.96
CA TYR A 219 10.83 1.93 20.58
C TYR A 219 11.09 0.44 20.42
N LEU A 220 11.97 -0.11 21.25
CA LEU A 220 12.35 -1.53 21.18
C LEU A 220 11.14 -2.47 21.37
N ARG A 221 10.27 -2.17 22.33
CA ARG A 221 9.01 -2.92 22.54
C ARG A 221 8.08 -2.81 21.33
N THR A 222 7.96 -1.61 20.73
CA THR A 222 7.14 -1.40 19.54
C THR A 222 7.65 -2.23 18.36
N MET A 223 8.97 -2.25 18.14
CA MET A 223 9.59 -3.05 17.08
C MET A 223 9.39 -4.56 17.30
N GLN A 224 9.65 -5.07 18.51
CA GLN A 224 9.42 -6.48 18.85
C GLN A 224 7.96 -6.90 18.66
N ARG A 225 7.02 -6.03 19.06
CA ARG A 225 5.59 -6.29 18.84
C ARG A 225 5.24 -6.32 17.36
N SER A 226 5.72 -5.36 16.57
CA SER A 226 5.52 -5.31 15.13
C SER A 226 6.06 -6.56 14.46
N GLU A 227 7.27 -6.97 14.76
CA GLU A 227 7.88 -8.20 14.27
C GLU A 227 7.01 -9.42 14.59
N LYS A 228 6.61 -9.59 15.86
CA LYS A 228 5.74 -10.70 16.28
C LYS A 228 4.43 -10.74 15.54
N LEU A 229 3.76 -9.61 15.33
CA LEU A 229 2.47 -9.54 14.66
C LEU A 229 2.59 -9.83 13.16
N ILE A 230 3.64 -9.33 12.50
CA ILE A 230 3.87 -9.53 11.07
C ILE A 230 4.33 -10.95 10.78
N THR A 231 5.29 -11.48 11.54
CA THR A 231 5.79 -12.85 11.34
C THR A 231 4.75 -13.94 11.59
N ASN A 232 3.78 -13.66 12.48
CA ASN A 232 2.62 -14.54 12.72
C ASN A 232 1.36 -14.12 11.94
N GLY A 233 1.49 -13.18 11.00
CA GLY A 233 0.40 -12.69 10.19
C GLY A 233 -0.14 -13.70 9.19
N TYR A 234 -1.13 -13.28 8.40
CA TYR A 234 -1.75 -14.10 7.36
C TYR A 234 -0.80 -14.35 6.20
N PRO A 235 -0.85 -15.52 5.57
CA PRO A 235 -0.08 -15.83 4.37
C PRO A 235 -0.43 -14.85 3.23
N VAL A 236 0.56 -14.54 2.37
CA VAL A 236 0.38 -13.59 1.25
C VAL A 236 -0.07 -14.25 -0.06
N ASP A 237 -0.09 -15.57 -0.13
CA ASP A 237 -0.33 -16.36 -1.35
C ASP A 237 -1.70 -16.11 -2.01
N LYS A 238 -2.71 -15.69 -1.23
CA LYS A 238 -4.05 -15.36 -1.73
C LYS A 238 -4.22 -13.90 -2.15
N VAL A 239 -3.27 -13.03 -1.82
CA VAL A 239 -3.40 -11.59 -2.11
C VAL A 239 -3.61 -11.32 -3.60
N GLY A 240 -2.80 -11.91 -4.46
CA GLY A 240 -2.94 -11.76 -5.90
C GLY A 240 -4.33 -12.16 -6.41
N PRO A 241 -4.75 -13.43 -6.23
CA PRO A 241 -6.07 -13.89 -6.65
C PRO A 241 -7.23 -13.06 -6.10
N ASP A 242 -7.20 -12.70 -4.80
CA ASP A 242 -8.29 -11.97 -4.15
C ASP A 242 -8.42 -10.54 -4.68
N VAL A 243 -7.31 -9.82 -4.82
CA VAL A 243 -7.30 -8.45 -5.36
C VAL A 243 -7.73 -8.43 -6.82
N PHE A 244 -7.24 -9.35 -7.65
CA PHE A 244 -7.64 -9.38 -9.06
C PHE A 244 -9.10 -9.77 -9.24
N LYS A 245 -9.63 -10.69 -8.41
CA LYS A 245 -11.07 -10.98 -8.37
C LYS A 245 -11.89 -9.74 -8.01
N ALA A 246 -11.47 -8.99 -6.99
CA ALA A 246 -12.14 -7.75 -6.60
C ALA A 246 -12.13 -6.69 -7.73
N ILE A 247 -11.03 -6.59 -8.50
CA ILE A 247 -10.96 -5.73 -9.69
C ILE A 247 -12.00 -6.17 -10.75
N GLU A 248 -12.14 -7.47 -11.00
CA GLU A 248 -13.12 -8.03 -11.94
C GLU A 248 -14.55 -7.73 -11.51
N GLU A 249 -14.82 -7.82 -10.20
CA GLU A 249 -16.12 -7.56 -9.57
C GLU A 249 -16.39 -6.06 -9.32
N LYS A 250 -15.42 -5.18 -9.60
CA LYS A 250 -15.49 -3.72 -9.34
C LYS A 250 -15.73 -3.39 -7.86
N GLN A 251 -15.19 -4.22 -6.97
CA GLN A 251 -15.27 -4.02 -5.53
C GLN A 251 -14.37 -2.85 -5.11
N PHE A 252 -14.92 -1.87 -4.37
CA PHE A 252 -14.15 -0.72 -3.90
C PHE A 252 -13.35 -1.04 -2.64
N TYR A 253 -14.00 -1.46 -1.54
CA TYR A 253 -13.29 -1.89 -0.33
C TYR A 253 -12.97 -3.38 -0.40
N ILE A 254 -11.68 -3.71 -0.41
CA ILE A 254 -11.22 -5.10 -0.37
C ILE A 254 -10.71 -5.36 1.05
N ILE A 255 -11.55 -5.99 1.88
CA ILE A 255 -11.27 -6.30 3.29
C ILE A 255 -11.21 -7.82 3.44
N PRO A 256 -10.02 -8.43 3.36
CA PRO A 256 -9.92 -9.90 3.34
C PRO A 256 -10.05 -10.57 4.71
N HIS A 257 -10.00 -9.78 5.82
CA HIS A 257 -9.92 -10.31 7.18
C HIS A 257 -11.08 -9.78 8.03
N HIS A 258 -12.24 -10.43 7.92
CA HIS A 258 -13.49 -10.02 8.54
C HIS A 258 -13.51 -10.12 10.07
N GLU A 259 -12.55 -10.78 10.70
CA GLU A 259 -12.38 -10.78 12.15
C GLU A 259 -12.06 -9.39 12.73
N PHE A 260 -11.66 -8.42 11.89
CA PHE A 260 -11.49 -7.02 12.28
C PHE A 260 -12.75 -6.17 12.13
N ASP A 261 -13.83 -6.69 11.54
CA ASP A 261 -15.10 -5.97 11.36
C ASP A 261 -15.64 -5.43 12.69
N PRO A 262 -15.64 -6.18 13.82
CA PRO A 262 -16.13 -5.66 15.10
C PRO A 262 -15.34 -4.45 15.62
N VAL A 263 -14.05 -4.34 15.29
CA VAL A 263 -13.21 -3.19 15.65
C VAL A 263 -13.63 -1.95 14.86
N ILE A 264 -13.87 -2.14 13.55
CA ILE A 264 -14.32 -1.08 12.63
C ILE A 264 -15.72 -0.60 13.05
N GLU A 265 -16.66 -1.52 13.31
CA GLU A 265 -18.02 -1.21 13.77
C GLU A 265 -18.01 -0.43 15.09
N THR A 266 -17.20 -0.87 16.07
CA THR A 266 -17.06 -0.17 17.35
C THR A 266 -16.60 1.27 17.17
N ARG A 267 -15.58 1.48 16.31
CA ARG A 267 -15.09 2.83 15.98
C ARG A 267 -16.18 3.69 15.34
N LEU A 268 -16.86 3.18 14.32
CA LEU A 268 -17.91 3.92 13.62
C LEU A 268 -19.06 4.26 14.58
N LYS A 269 -19.49 3.32 15.41
CA LYS A 269 -20.51 3.54 16.41
C LYS A 269 -20.11 4.62 17.43
N ASN A 270 -18.87 4.60 17.93
CA ASN A 270 -18.38 5.62 18.84
C ASN A 270 -18.38 7.02 18.19
N ILE A 271 -18.03 7.12 16.90
CA ILE A 271 -18.09 8.39 16.15
C ILE A 271 -19.53 8.89 16.05
N LEU A 272 -20.48 8.04 15.62
CA LEU A 272 -21.89 8.41 15.47
C LEU A 272 -22.55 8.78 16.78
N ASP A 273 -22.22 8.07 17.86
CA ASP A 273 -22.73 8.29 19.21
C ASP A 273 -21.98 9.43 19.97
N SER A 274 -20.97 10.07 19.36
CA SER A 274 -20.11 11.07 19.98
C SER A 274 -19.44 10.62 21.27
N LYS A 275 -19.05 9.33 21.33
CA LYS A 275 -18.41 8.71 22.49
C LYS A 275 -16.91 8.88 22.50
N VAL A 276 -16.32 8.89 23.69
CA VAL A 276 -14.86 8.86 23.86
C VAL A 276 -14.33 7.52 23.38
N PRO A 277 -13.29 7.47 22.51
CA PRO A 277 -12.65 6.23 22.13
C PRO A 277 -12.05 5.50 23.33
N ASP A 278 -12.39 4.25 23.55
CA ASP A 278 -11.77 3.39 24.57
C ASP A 278 -11.15 2.16 23.90
N PHE A 279 -9.80 2.14 23.84
CA PHE A 279 -9.06 1.03 23.24
C PHE A 279 -9.29 -0.30 23.96
N ARG A 280 -9.65 -0.29 25.26
CA ARG A 280 -9.95 -1.50 26.06
C ARG A 280 -11.26 -2.14 25.64
N SER A 281 -12.15 -1.40 24.99
CA SER A 281 -13.40 -1.91 24.45
C SER A 281 -13.24 -2.57 23.07
N LEU A 282 -12.05 -2.46 22.46
CA LEU A 282 -11.80 -3.04 21.15
C LEU A 282 -11.62 -4.57 21.27
N PRO A 283 -12.22 -5.36 20.38
CA PRO A 283 -12.00 -6.81 20.33
C PRO A 283 -10.50 -7.13 20.23
N GLY A 284 -10.00 -8.03 21.07
CA GLY A 284 -8.57 -8.39 21.11
C GLY A 284 -7.67 -7.44 21.91
N SER A 285 -8.20 -6.40 22.54
CA SER A 285 -7.41 -5.41 23.32
C SER A 285 -6.71 -6.02 24.55
N ALA A 286 -7.16 -7.15 25.07
CA ALA A 286 -6.51 -7.85 26.20
C ALA A 286 -5.11 -8.40 25.87
N ALA A 287 -4.70 -8.39 24.60
CA ALA A 287 -3.36 -8.81 24.13
C ALA A 287 -2.41 -7.62 23.90
N VAL A 288 -2.82 -6.40 24.31
CA VAL A 288 -2.08 -5.15 24.06
C VAL A 288 -1.36 -4.67 25.32
#